data_761f186b46defc0daf8beea076fd6b03
#
_entry.id   761f186b46defc0daf8beea076fd6b03
#
_cell.length_a   1.000
_cell.length_b   1.000
_cell.length_c   1.000
_cell.angle_alpha   90.00
_cell.angle_beta   90.00
_cell.angle_gamma   90.00
#
_symmetry.space_group_name_H-M   'P 1'
#
loop_
_entity.id
_entity.type
_entity.pdbx_description
1 polymer ?
#
loop_
_entity_poly.entity_id
_entity_poly.type
_entity_poly.pdbx_seq_one_letter_code
_entity_poly.pdbx_strand_id
1 'polypeptide(L)'
;MTPRTAETPLHPVRQRACTGPAIMLLVALLASSIAFAAPQGEVPAPEEFFGFPIGTDEKLARWDKILEYFDLLAGASDRVRVDEYGPTTLANRFVSVVVTAPGNFADIDRYVEIGRQLADGRSLSQEEARAMAQEGKVTVVLNHNIHSSEIGSSQTSVQLIYEMATSNTPLMDEILDNVIMVLVPSSNPDGQIMVTDWYNQNLGTDFEEAPMPYLYHHYAGHDNNRDFFMGNLVETRYMFKLMFDDWAPQVYLDQHQMGSGGARMFVPPFPDPQSPDIPPLLFQEIRLLGGQIVTDLQAE
;
A
#
# COMPACT_ATOMS: atom_id res chain seq x y z
N MET A 1 -12.42 -21.62 -62.92
CA MET A 1 -13.49 -22.56 -62.64
C MET A 1 -14.07 -22.19 -61.27
N THR A 2 -15.17 -21.46 -61.30
CA THR A 2 -16.06 -21.17 -60.15
C THR A 2 -17.19 -22.17 -60.11
N PRO A 3 -17.71 -22.55 -58.97
CA PRO A 3 -19.15 -22.76 -58.84
C PRO A 3 -19.74 -22.03 -57.61
N ARG A 4 -20.65 -21.19 -57.96
CA ARG A 4 -22.11 -21.18 -57.77
C ARG A 4 -22.61 -21.38 -56.32
N THR A 5 -23.11 -20.29 -55.83
CA THR A 5 -24.03 -20.07 -54.70
C THR A 5 -25.40 -20.69 -54.91
N ALA A 6 -25.98 -21.29 -53.88
CA ALA A 6 -27.38 -21.64 -53.77
C ALA A 6 -28.02 -20.86 -52.61
N GLU A 7 -28.92 -19.96 -53.00
CA GLU A 7 -29.81 -19.26 -52.07
C GLU A 7 -31.06 -20.12 -51.81
N THR A 8 -31.48 -20.16 -50.54
CA THR A 8 -32.79 -20.73 -50.15
C THR A 8 -33.64 -19.62 -49.51
N PRO A 9 -34.92 -19.47 -49.92
CA PRO A 9 -35.73 -18.33 -49.49
C PRO A 9 -36.39 -18.50 -48.15
N LEU A 10 -36.42 -17.39 -47.36
CA LEU A 10 -37.10 -17.26 -46.10
C LEU A 10 -38.62 -17.01 -46.29
N HIS A 11 -39.45 -17.81 -45.60
CA HIS A 11 -40.88 -17.61 -45.47
C HIS A 11 -41.19 -16.62 -44.34
N PRO A 12 -42.19 -15.72 -44.48
CA PRO A 12 -42.55 -14.76 -43.46
C PRO A 12 -43.52 -15.38 -42.44
N VAL A 13 -43.16 -15.26 -41.14
CA VAL A 13 -44.05 -15.61 -40.02
C VAL A 13 -44.95 -14.39 -39.70
N ARG A 14 -46.25 -14.60 -39.76
CA ARG A 14 -47.30 -13.66 -39.42
C ARG A 14 -47.31 -13.42 -37.90
N GLN A 15 -47.17 -12.15 -37.51
CA GLN A 15 -47.43 -11.66 -36.16
C GLN A 15 -48.97 -11.54 -35.94
N ARG A 16 -49.46 -12.21 -34.90
CA ARG A 16 -50.82 -11.93 -34.36
C ARG A 16 -50.65 -10.97 -33.17
N ALA A 17 -51.26 -9.81 -33.26
CA ALA A 17 -51.39 -8.88 -32.15
C ALA A 17 -52.45 -9.37 -31.19
N CYS A 18 -52.12 -9.51 -29.92
CA CYS A 18 -53.06 -9.60 -28.82
C CYS A 18 -52.94 -8.33 -27.97
N THR A 19 -53.98 -7.49 -28.09
CA THR A 19 -54.19 -6.33 -27.23
C THR A 19 -54.92 -6.75 -25.95
N GLY A 20 -54.27 -6.60 -24.83
CA GLY A 20 -54.89 -6.64 -23.50
C GLY A 20 -54.19 -5.63 -22.59
N PRO A 21 -54.93 -4.83 -21.80
CA PRO A 21 -54.34 -3.80 -20.99
C PRO A 21 -53.69 -4.39 -19.77
N ALA A 22 -52.34 -4.40 -19.73
CA ALA A 22 -51.59 -4.74 -18.52
C ALA A 22 -51.41 -3.46 -17.69
N ILE A 23 -52.05 -3.41 -16.55
CA ILE A 23 -51.84 -2.41 -15.51
C ILE A 23 -50.39 -2.62 -14.98
N MET A 24 -49.50 -1.70 -15.33
CA MET A 24 -48.13 -1.67 -14.87
C MET A 24 -48.09 -1.04 -13.47
N LEU A 25 -48.06 -1.88 -12.42
CA LEU A 25 -47.83 -1.45 -11.05
C LEU A 25 -46.32 -1.16 -10.90
N LEU A 26 -45.93 0.10 -11.00
CA LEU A 26 -44.57 0.58 -10.80
C LEU A 26 -44.28 0.62 -9.30
N VAL A 27 -43.77 -0.48 -8.74
CA VAL A 27 -43.19 -0.47 -7.38
C VAL A 27 -41.79 0.09 -7.48
N ALA A 28 -41.63 1.38 -7.21
CA ALA A 28 -40.33 2.02 -7.02
C ALA A 28 -39.75 1.50 -5.69
N LEU A 29 -38.89 0.52 -5.76
CA LEU A 29 -37.98 0.14 -4.67
C LEU A 29 -36.93 1.26 -4.55
N LEU A 30 -37.17 2.20 -3.64
CA LEU A 30 -36.17 3.06 -3.06
C LEU A 30 -35.24 2.17 -2.23
N ALA A 31 -34.21 1.62 -2.87
CA ALA A 31 -33.07 1.06 -2.17
C ALA A 31 -32.28 2.24 -1.57
N SER A 32 -32.70 2.69 -0.39
CA SER A 32 -31.85 3.50 0.46
C SER A 32 -30.66 2.64 0.84
N SER A 33 -29.52 2.91 0.23
CA SER A 33 -28.22 2.38 0.68
C SER A 33 -27.99 2.97 2.08
N ILE A 34 -28.47 2.28 3.10
CA ILE A 34 -28.03 2.52 4.46
C ILE A 34 -26.59 2.00 4.47
N ALA A 35 -25.64 2.92 4.32
CA ALA A 35 -24.27 2.63 4.72
C ALA A 35 -24.32 2.28 6.21
N PHE A 36 -24.27 1.01 6.53
CA PHE A 36 -23.98 0.57 7.88
C PHE A 36 -22.55 1.06 8.15
N ALA A 37 -22.43 2.17 8.89
CA ALA A 37 -21.20 2.41 9.63
C ALA A 37 -21.04 1.18 10.53
N ALA A 38 -19.99 0.40 10.31
CA ALA A 38 -19.65 -0.69 11.21
C ALA A 38 -19.52 -0.07 12.61
N PRO A 39 -20.03 -0.73 13.66
CA PRO A 39 -19.78 -0.25 15.00
C PRO A 39 -18.26 -0.19 15.16
N GLN A 40 -17.73 0.98 15.51
CA GLN A 40 -16.34 1.14 15.91
C GLN A 40 -16.15 0.26 17.15
N GLY A 41 -15.68 -0.97 16.92
CA GLY A 41 -15.25 -1.87 17.97
C GLY A 41 -13.96 -1.33 18.55
N GLU A 42 -13.74 -1.54 19.83
CA GLU A 42 -12.45 -1.24 20.45
C GLU A 42 -11.39 -2.08 19.72
N VAL A 43 -10.47 -1.41 19.04
CA VAL A 43 -9.38 -2.08 18.30
C VAL A 43 -8.37 -2.60 19.33
N PRO A 44 -8.10 -3.91 19.41
CA PRO A 44 -7.10 -4.41 20.34
C PRO A 44 -5.73 -3.84 20.01
N ALA A 45 -4.96 -3.45 21.03
CA ALA A 45 -3.58 -3.05 20.85
C ALA A 45 -2.76 -4.21 20.24
N PRO A 46 -1.68 -3.91 19.48
CA PRO A 46 -0.83 -4.97 18.90
C PRO A 46 -0.40 -6.02 19.92
N GLU A 47 -0.01 -5.62 21.13
CA GLU A 47 0.40 -6.55 22.19
C GLU A 47 -0.71 -7.50 22.65
N GLU A 48 -1.97 -7.05 22.63
CA GLU A 48 -3.12 -7.89 22.96
C GLU A 48 -3.38 -8.93 21.87
N PHE A 49 -3.24 -8.52 20.60
CA PHE A 49 -3.46 -9.39 19.46
C PHE A 49 -2.34 -10.40 19.26
N PHE A 50 -1.07 -9.95 19.29
CA PHE A 50 0.08 -10.81 19.06
C PHE A 50 0.53 -11.56 20.32
N GLY A 51 0.10 -11.12 21.52
CA GLY A 51 0.51 -11.68 22.81
C GLY A 51 1.90 -11.22 23.26
N PHE A 52 2.47 -10.21 22.58
CA PHE A 52 3.72 -9.56 22.94
C PHE A 52 3.79 -8.15 22.34
N PRO A 53 4.46 -7.18 22.98
CA PRO A 53 4.74 -5.89 22.37
C PRO A 53 5.60 -6.04 21.13
N ILE A 54 5.26 -5.30 20.05
CA ILE A 54 6.06 -5.28 18.84
C ILE A 54 7.48 -4.77 19.17
N GLY A 55 8.49 -5.47 18.66
CA GLY A 55 9.90 -5.19 18.98
C GLY A 55 10.44 -5.93 20.20
N THR A 56 9.66 -6.79 20.84
CA THR A 56 10.14 -7.66 21.92
C THR A 56 11.21 -8.62 21.38
N ASP A 57 12.30 -8.76 22.12
CA ASP A 57 13.37 -9.71 21.81
C ASP A 57 12.80 -11.14 21.65
N GLU A 58 13.34 -11.88 20.70
CA GLU A 58 12.96 -13.26 20.40
C GLU A 58 11.49 -13.44 19.90
N LYS A 59 10.81 -12.36 19.52
CA LYS A 59 9.42 -12.39 19.04
C LYS A 59 9.29 -11.76 17.68
N LEU A 60 8.77 -12.51 16.72
CA LEU A 60 8.46 -12.05 15.36
C LEU A 60 7.00 -12.34 15.00
N ALA A 61 6.29 -11.30 14.58
CA ALA A 61 4.98 -11.47 13.96
C ALA A 61 5.15 -12.02 12.54
N ARG A 62 4.46 -13.13 12.24
CA ARG A 62 4.46 -13.76 10.92
C ARG A 62 3.47 -13.06 9.99
N TRP A 63 3.73 -13.09 8.68
CA TRP A 63 2.96 -12.36 7.68
C TRP A 63 1.45 -12.59 7.73
N ASP A 64 1.01 -13.83 7.88
CA ASP A 64 -0.41 -14.16 8.00
C ASP A 64 -1.07 -13.49 9.20
N LYS A 65 -0.37 -13.40 10.34
CA LYS A 65 -0.85 -12.71 11.53
C LYS A 65 -0.83 -11.18 11.38
N ILE A 66 0.16 -10.65 10.68
CA ILE A 66 0.19 -9.22 10.32
C ILE A 66 -1.03 -8.86 9.46
N LEU A 67 -1.34 -9.67 8.44
CA LEU A 67 -2.52 -9.47 7.60
C LEU A 67 -3.82 -9.58 8.37
N GLU A 68 -3.97 -10.60 9.24
CA GLU A 68 -5.14 -10.78 10.09
C GLU A 68 -5.38 -9.52 10.94
N TYR A 69 -4.32 -8.93 11.48
CA TYR A 69 -4.40 -7.70 12.26
C TYR A 69 -4.82 -6.50 11.42
N PHE A 70 -4.27 -6.34 10.20
CA PHE A 70 -4.68 -5.24 9.32
C PHE A 70 -6.12 -5.39 8.83
N ASP A 71 -6.57 -6.60 8.52
CA ASP A 71 -7.97 -6.86 8.17
C ASP A 71 -8.90 -6.52 9.37
N LEU A 72 -8.46 -6.78 10.61
CA LEU A 72 -9.18 -6.39 11.82
C LEU A 72 -9.23 -4.87 11.98
N LEU A 73 -8.09 -4.16 11.82
CA LEU A 73 -8.03 -2.71 11.88
C LEU A 73 -8.95 -2.05 10.85
N ALA A 74 -8.92 -2.53 9.60
CA ALA A 74 -9.76 -2.02 8.53
C ALA A 74 -11.26 -2.27 8.79
N GLY A 75 -11.59 -3.35 9.50
CA GLY A 75 -12.96 -3.63 9.92
C GLY A 75 -13.46 -2.78 11.09
N ALA A 76 -12.56 -2.23 11.91
CA ALA A 76 -12.88 -1.52 13.14
C ALA A 76 -12.64 0.00 13.06
N SER A 77 -11.87 0.49 12.10
CA SER A 77 -11.54 1.92 11.93
C SER A 77 -11.91 2.40 10.53
N ASP A 78 -12.59 3.52 10.45
CA ASP A 78 -12.93 4.21 9.21
C ASP A 78 -11.74 5.03 8.62
N ARG A 79 -10.60 5.03 9.31
CA ARG A 79 -9.33 5.61 8.86
C ARG A 79 -8.47 4.65 8.05
N VAL A 80 -8.82 3.34 8.00
CA VAL A 80 -7.96 2.29 7.46
C VAL A 80 -8.67 1.51 6.36
N ARG A 81 -7.97 1.26 5.25
CA ARG A 81 -8.40 0.37 4.16
C ARG A 81 -7.26 -0.53 3.74
N VAL A 82 -7.53 -1.81 3.54
CA VAL A 82 -6.58 -2.77 2.97
C VAL A 82 -6.90 -2.98 1.50
N ASP A 83 -5.92 -2.69 0.63
CA ASP A 83 -6.02 -2.91 -0.81
C ASP A 83 -5.16 -4.12 -1.20
N GLU A 84 -5.74 -5.11 -1.89
CA GLU A 84 -5.05 -6.33 -2.31
C GLU A 84 -4.67 -6.25 -3.79
N TYR A 85 -3.40 -6.54 -4.10
CA TYR A 85 -2.86 -6.51 -5.47
C TYR A 85 -2.90 -7.88 -6.15
N GLY A 86 -2.84 -8.94 -5.39
CA GLY A 86 -2.88 -10.31 -5.88
C GLY A 86 -1.88 -11.24 -5.19
N PRO A 87 -1.70 -12.47 -5.73
CA PRO A 87 -0.80 -13.44 -5.16
C PRO A 87 0.67 -13.13 -5.49
N THR A 88 1.55 -13.30 -4.49
CA THR A 88 3.01 -13.29 -4.66
C THR A 88 3.50 -14.50 -5.45
N THR A 89 4.81 -14.58 -5.67
CA THR A 89 5.48 -15.74 -6.31
C THR A 89 5.11 -17.07 -5.66
N LEU A 90 4.94 -17.12 -4.34
CA LEU A 90 4.51 -18.33 -3.60
C LEU A 90 3.03 -18.29 -3.18
N ALA A 91 2.22 -17.49 -3.86
CA ALA A 91 0.77 -17.39 -3.69
C ALA A 91 0.31 -16.82 -2.34
N ASN A 92 1.13 -16.03 -1.65
CA ASN A 92 0.70 -15.24 -0.50
C ASN A 92 0.05 -13.93 -0.94
N ARG A 93 -0.77 -13.31 -0.08
CA ARG A 93 -1.41 -12.02 -0.37
C ARG A 93 -0.36 -10.90 -0.40
N PHE A 94 -0.38 -10.08 -1.46
CA PHE A 94 0.35 -8.82 -1.51
C PHE A 94 -0.62 -7.67 -1.30
N VAL A 95 -0.40 -6.85 -0.29
CA VAL A 95 -1.33 -5.79 0.10
C VAL A 95 -0.63 -4.45 0.32
N SER A 96 -1.39 -3.36 0.18
CA SER A 96 -1.10 -2.09 0.82
C SER A 96 -2.17 -1.74 1.83
N VAL A 97 -1.81 -0.94 2.83
CA VAL A 97 -2.72 -0.39 3.82
C VAL A 97 -2.79 1.12 3.62
N VAL A 98 -3.97 1.62 3.32
CA VAL A 98 -4.23 3.06 3.13
C VAL A 98 -4.75 3.63 4.43
N VAL A 99 -4.11 4.69 4.92
CA VAL A 99 -4.52 5.37 6.15
C VAL A 99 -4.65 6.86 5.88
N THR A 100 -5.81 7.43 6.18
CA THR A 100 -6.12 8.85 6.02
C THR A 100 -7.38 9.21 6.83
N ALA A 101 -7.75 10.49 6.90
CA ALA A 101 -9.01 10.89 7.53
C ALA A 101 -10.22 10.27 6.79
N PRO A 102 -11.29 9.88 7.49
CA PRO A 102 -12.47 9.25 6.88
C PRO A 102 -13.07 10.08 5.74
N GLY A 103 -13.09 11.40 5.87
CA GLY A 103 -13.56 12.30 4.82
C GLY A 103 -12.77 12.24 3.53
N ASN A 104 -11.48 11.92 3.58
CA ASN A 104 -10.64 11.84 2.39
C ASN A 104 -10.95 10.61 1.53
N PHE A 105 -11.47 9.53 2.11
CA PHE A 105 -11.85 8.33 1.34
C PHE A 105 -12.96 8.58 0.34
N ALA A 106 -13.86 9.52 0.62
CA ALA A 106 -14.95 9.86 -0.29
C ALA A 106 -14.45 10.53 -1.58
N ASP A 107 -13.33 11.26 -1.50
CA ASP A 107 -12.75 12.04 -2.59
C ASP A 107 -11.39 11.51 -3.06
N ILE A 108 -11.02 10.28 -2.67
CA ILE A 108 -9.69 9.73 -2.87
C ILE A 108 -9.29 9.68 -4.36
N ASP A 109 -10.20 9.32 -5.24
CA ASP A 109 -9.97 9.29 -6.69
C ASP A 109 -9.67 10.70 -7.22
N ARG A 110 -10.30 11.73 -6.65
CA ARG A 110 -10.04 13.13 -6.99
C ARG A 110 -8.63 13.54 -6.57
N TYR A 111 -8.18 13.15 -5.38
CA TYR A 111 -6.83 13.47 -4.90
C TYR A 111 -5.75 12.74 -5.71
N VAL A 112 -5.98 11.48 -6.05
CA VAL A 112 -5.10 10.72 -6.95
C VAL A 112 -5.00 11.39 -8.32
N GLU A 113 -6.12 11.81 -8.90
CA GLU A 113 -6.14 12.49 -10.20
C GLU A 113 -5.40 13.84 -10.15
N ILE A 114 -5.56 14.62 -9.08
CA ILE A 114 -4.77 15.84 -8.85
C ILE A 114 -3.27 15.51 -8.82
N GLY A 115 -2.86 14.48 -8.09
CA GLY A 115 -1.47 14.03 -8.03
C GLY A 115 -0.90 13.70 -9.41
N ARG A 116 -1.66 12.96 -10.22
CA ARG A 116 -1.26 12.62 -11.60
C ARG A 116 -1.12 13.84 -12.50
N GLN A 117 -2.07 14.76 -12.44
CA GLN A 117 -2.03 15.99 -13.25
C GLN A 117 -0.86 16.88 -12.86
N LEU A 118 -0.55 17.00 -11.56
CA LEU A 118 0.61 17.74 -11.09
C LEU A 118 1.94 17.07 -11.46
N ALA A 119 1.98 15.73 -11.49
CA ALA A 119 3.17 14.98 -11.92
C ALA A 119 3.46 15.18 -13.41
N ASP A 120 2.42 15.37 -14.25
CA ASP A 120 2.55 15.75 -15.66
C ASP A 120 2.05 17.17 -15.91
N GLY A 121 2.76 18.15 -15.41
CA GLY A 121 2.41 19.56 -15.47
C GLY A 121 2.50 20.21 -16.86
N ARG A 122 2.76 19.47 -17.95
CA ARG A 122 2.97 20.03 -19.29
C ARG A 122 1.75 20.78 -19.85
N SER A 123 0.55 20.41 -19.43
CA SER A 123 -0.71 21.01 -19.88
C SER A 123 -1.30 22.02 -18.90
N LEU A 124 -0.69 22.21 -17.73
CA LEU A 124 -1.19 23.09 -16.69
C LEU A 124 -0.57 24.48 -16.74
N SER A 125 -1.39 25.51 -16.57
CA SER A 125 -0.89 26.83 -16.20
C SER A 125 -0.40 26.85 -14.75
N GLN A 126 0.42 27.82 -14.40
CA GLN A 126 0.93 27.98 -13.04
C GLN A 126 -0.19 28.25 -12.01
N GLU A 127 -1.27 28.92 -12.43
CA GLU A 127 -2.43 29.19 -11.60
C GLU A 127 -3.23 27.91 -11.32
N GLU A 128 -3.51 27.10 -12.36
CA GLU A 128 -4.19 25.82 -12.22
C GLU A 128 -3.38 24.84 -11.33
N ALA A 129 -2.06 24.75 -11.56
CA ALA A 129 -1.21 23.89 -10.73
C ALA A 129 -1.23 24.31 -9.26
N ARG A 130 -1.23 25.62 -8.95
CA ARG A 130 -1.34 26.11 -7.56
C ARG A 130 -2.70 25.82 -6.94
N ALA A 131 -3.78 25.98 -7.69
CA ALA A 131 -5.12 25.68 -7.22
C ALA A 131 -5.26 24.18 -6.90
N MET A 132 -4.75 23.30 -7.79
CA MET A 132 -4.73 21.86 -7.57
C MET A 132 -3.87 21.45 -6.35
N ALA A 133 -2.71 22.07 -6.19
CA ALA A 133 -1.84 21.82 -5.03
C ALA A 133 -2.47 22.24 -3.69
N GLN A 134 -3.34 23.25 -3.69
CA GLN A 134 -4.08 23.67 -2.51
C GLN A 134 -5.29 22.76 -2.21
N GLU A 135 -5.92 22.19 -3.24
CA GLU A 135 -7.06 21.27 -3.09
C GLU A 135 -6.57 19.86 -2.73
N GLY A 136 -5.46 19.43 -3.31
CA GLY A 136 -4.94 18.07 -3.22
C GLY A 136 -4.46 17.68 -1.83
N LYS A 137 -4.23 16.39 -1.65
CA LYS A 137 -3.59 15.81 -0.47
C LYS A 137 -2.24 15.23 -0.86
N VAL A 138 -1.30 15.20 0.08
CA VAL A 138 0.00 14.59 -0.15
C VAL A 138 -0.13 13.07 -0.04
N THR A 139 0.19 12.35 -1.10
CA THR A 139 0.30 10.90 -1.06
C THR A 139 1.72 10.50 -0.70
N VAL A 140 1.85 9.76 0.39
CA VAL A 140 3.12 9.21 0.88
C VAL A 140 3.06 7.69 0.80
N VAL A 141 3.99 7.09 0.06
CA VAL A 141 4.15 5.63 0.02
C VAL A 141 5.31 5.24 0.93
N LEU A 142 5.04 4.38 1.89
CA LEU A 142 6.05 3.71 2.71
C LEU A 142 6.17 2.26 2.25
N ASN A 143 7.35 1.88 1.76
CA ASN A 143 7.65 0.50 1.40
C ASN A 143 8.53 -0.15 2.44
N HIS A 144 8.16 -1.36 2.86
CA HIS A 144 8.83 -2.10 3.90
C HIS A 144 9.27 -3.48 3.42
N ASN A 145 10.33 -4.00 4.02
CA ASN A 145 10.71 -5.41 4.00
C ASN A 145 10.95 -6.00 2.59
N ILE A 146 11.48 -5.23 1.67
CA ILE A 146 11.90 -5.77 0.36
C ILE A 146 13.02 -6.81 0.55
N HIS A 147 13.98 -6.53 1.43
CA HIS A 147 14.92 -7.52 1.96
C HIS A 147 14.32 -8.14 3.21
N SER A 148 13.84 -9.35 3.13
CA SER A 148 13.04 -9.94 4.20
C SER A 148 13.80 -10.26 5.49
N SER A 149 15.12 -10.34 5.44
CA SER A 149 15.97 -10.40 6.65
C SER A 149 16.01 -9.08 7.44
N GLU A 150 15.55 -7.98 6.84
CA GLU A 150 15.42 -6.66 7.46
C GLU A 150 14.04 -6.50 8.11
N ILE A 151 13.79 -7.31 9.12
CA ILE A 151 12.46 -7.54 9.70
C ILE A 151 11.86 -6.34 10.45
N GLY A 152 12.70 -5.38 10.87
CA GLY A 152 12.26 -4.27 11.73
C GLY A 152 11.12 -3.46 11.13
N SER A 153 11.16 -3.18 9.84
CA SER A 153 10.15 -2.36 9.17
C SER A 153 8.78 -3.04 9.09
N SER A 154 8.71 -4.33 8.73
CA SER A 154 7.44 -5.06 8.70
C SER A 154 6.80 -5.17 10.09
N GLN A 155 7.59 -5.33 11.14
CA GLN A 155 7.10 -5.32 12.51
C GLN A 155 6.61 -3.93 12.92
N THR A 156 7.40 -2.88 12.64
CA THR A 156 7.04 -1.48 12.94
C THR A 156 5.75 -1.05 12.22
N SER A 157 5.47 -1.58 11.03
CA SER A 157 4.25 -1.26 10.28
C SER A 157 2.97 -1.55 11.07
N VAL A 158 2.99 -2.58 11.90
CA VAL A 158 1.86 -2.98 12.77
C VAL A 158 1.56 -1.88 13.78
N GLN A 159 2.60 -1.41 14.47
CA GLN A 159 2.46 -0.36 15.49
C GLN A 159 2.05 0.98 14.85
N LEU A 160 2.70 1.34 13.74
CA LEU A 160 2.43 2.60 13.04
C LEU A 160 0.97 2.69 12.57
N ILE A 161 0.45 1.64 11.93
CA ILE A 161 -0.93 1.65 11.45
C ILE A 161 -1.92 1.70 12.62
N TYR A 162 -1.64 0.97 13.69
CA TYR A 162 -2.45 1.04 14.91
C TYR A 162 -2.52 2.45 15.49
N GLU A 163 -1.39 3.11 15.64
CA GLU A 163 -1.32 4.48 16.16
C GLU A 163 -2.07 5.47 15.27
N MET A 164 -1.90 5.37 13.95
CA MET A 164 -2.62 6.23 13.00
C MET A 164 -4.14 5.94 13.01
N ALA A 165 -4.55 4.70 13.22
CA ALA A 165 -5.94 4.29 13.27
C ALA A 165 -6.67 4.77 14.53
N THR A 166 -5.95 4.87 15.66
CA THR A 166 -6.55 5.05 17.00
C THR A 166 -6.22 6.37 17.69
N SER A 167 -5.10 7.02 17.33
CA SER A 167 -4.71 8.28 17.95
C SER A 167 -5.67 9.43 17.58
N ASN A 168 -6.03 10.24 18.58
CA ASN A 168 -6.90 11.40 18.45
C ASN A 168 -6.19 12.68 18.95
N THR A 169 -4.88 12.79 18.70
CA THR A 169 -4.12 14.00 18.99
C THR A 169 -4.33 15.03 17.88
N PRO A 170 -4.26 16.35 18.18
CA PRO A 170 -4.37 17.38 17.15
C PRO A 170 -3.35 17.22 16.01
N LEU A 171 -2.14 16.75 16.32
CA LEU A 171 -1.11 16.48 15.31
C LEU A 171 -1.51 15.32 14.39
N MET A 172 -2.04 14.24 14.94
CA MET A 172 -2.49 13.10 14.14
C MET A 172 -3.69 13.49 13.26
N ASP A 173 -4.62 14.25 13.78
CA ASP A 173 -5.75 14.77 13.01
C ASP A 173 -5.28 15.65 11.85
N GLU A 174 -4.31 16.55 12.08
CA GLU A 174 -3.70 17.38 11.04
C GLU A 174 -2.99 16.54 9.97
N ILE A 175 -2.24 15.50 10.39
CA ILE A 175 -1.59 14.56 9.46
C ILE A 175 -2.64 13.85 8.60
N LEU A 176 -3.63 13.22 9.22
CA LEU A 176 -4.64 12.45 8.50
C LEU A 176 -5.52 13.31 7.58
N ASP A 177 -5.79 14.56 7.97
CA ASP A 177 -6.55 15.48 7.13
C ASP A 177 -5.81 15.89 5.86
N ASN A 178 -4.47 15.91 5.88
CA ASN A 178 -3.65 16.43 4.77
C ASN A 178 -2.85 15.37 4.02
N VAL A 179 -2.74 14.15 4.57
CA VAL A 179 -1.91 13.08 4.01
C VAL A 179 -2.75 11.84 3.73
N ILE A 180 -2.50 11.22 2.59
CA ILE A 180 -2.92 9.86 2.28
C ILE A 180 -1.67 8.99 2.41
N MET A 181 -1.60 8.22 3.49
CA MET A 181 -0.53 7.25 3.71
C MET A 181 -0.88 5.94 3.01
N VAL A 182 0.02 5.47 2.16
CA VAL A 182 -0.08 4.15 1.50
C VAL A 182 1.11 3.33 1.95
N LEU A 183 0.89 2.43 2.86
CA LEU A 183 1.94 1.61 3.45
C LEU A 183 1.92 0.21 2.83
N VAL A 184 3.05 -0.25 2.31
CA VAL A 184 3.29 -1.65 1.89
C VAL A 184 4.06 -2.33 3.02
N PRO A 185 3.39 -3.15 3.85
CA PRO A 185 4.00 -3.70 5.07
C PRO A 185 5.11 -4.72 4.79
N SER A 186 5.05 -5.36 3.62
CA SER A 186 6.12 -6.16 3.06
C SER A 186 5.98 -6.22 1.54
N SER A 187 6.99 -5.76 0.83
CA SER A 187 7.09 -5.98 -0.63
C SER A 187 7.71 -7.33 -0.98
N ASN A 188 8.04 -8.14 0.03
CA ASN A 188 8.43 -9.54 -0.10
C ASN A 188 7.75 -10.41 0.97
N PRO A 189 6.42 -10.62 0.87
CA PRO A 189 5.66 -11.44 1.82
C PRO A 189 6.19 -12.87 1.97
N ASP A 190 6.61 -13.48 0.86
CA ASP A 190 7.14 -14.84 0.85
C ASP A 190 8.40 -14.96 1.70
N GLY A 191 9.32 -14.01 1.51
CA GLY A 191 10.54 -13.96 2.28
C GLY A 191 10.31 -13.63 3.75
N GLN A 192 9.33 -12.78 4.07
CA GLN A 192 8.97 -12.48 5.46
C GLN A 192 8.52 -13.76 6.20
N ILE A 193 7.73 -14.61 5.55
CA ILE A 193 7.33 -15.90 6.08
C ILE A 193 8.56 -16.80 6.28
N MET A 194 9.42 -16.91 5.26
CA MET A 194 10.62 -17.76 5.33
C MET A 194 11.54 -17.35 6.47
N VAL A 195 11.81 -16.05 6.64
CA VAL A 195 12.69 -15.53 7.71
C VAL A 195 12.10 -15.77 9.08
N THR A 196 10.81 -15.47 9.24
CA THR A 196 10.12 -15.67 10.52
C THR A 196 10.08 -17.15 10.91
N ASP A 197 9.76 -18.04 9.96
CA ASP A 197 9.69 -19.48 10.22
C ASP A 197 11.08 -20.05 10.54
N TRP A 198 12.12 -19.63 9.81
CA TRP A 198 13.49 -20.03 10.09
C TRP A 198 13.95 -19.60 11.49
N TYR A 199 13.71 -18.33 11.84
CA TYR A 199 14.08 -17.81 13.15
C TYR A 199 13.37 -18.58 14.28
N ASN A 200 12.05 -18.70 14.19
CA ASN A 200 11.25 -19.39 15.20
C ASN A 200 11.63 -20.88 15.36
N GLN A 201 12.02 -21.54 14.26
CA GLN A 201 12.47 -22.94 14.30
C GLN A 201 13.81 -23.08 15.04
N ASN A 202 14.69 -22.08 14.97
CA ASN A 202 16.04 -22.15 15.51
C ASN A 202 16.20 -21.38 16.84
N LEU A 203 15.16 -20.74 17.32
CA LEU A 203 15.17 -19.99 18.57
C LEU A 203 15.63 -20.86 19.75
N GLY A 204 16.60 -20.35 20.51
CA GLY A 204 17.20 -21.04 21.63
C GLY A 204 18.14 -22.22 21.27
N THR A 205 18.52 -22.34 20.00
CA THR A 205 19.49 -23.32 19.51
C THR A 205 20.81 -22.65 19.12
N ASP A 206 21.84 -23.46 18.83
CA ASP A 206 23.12 -22.95 18.29
C ASP A 206 23.00 -22.30 16.91
N PHE A 207 21.84 -22.40 16.26
CA PHE A 207 21.55 -21.88 14.92
C PHE A 207 20.66 -20.65 14.91
N GLU A 208 20.33 -20.08 16.06
CA GLU A 208 19.42 -18.92 16.17
C GLU A 208 19.88 -17.73 15.31
N GLU A 209 21.18 -17.42 15.36
CA GLU A 209 21.77 -16.33 14.57
C GLU A 209 22.30 -16.80 13.19
N ALA A 210 22.14 -18.08 12.88
CA ALA A 210 22.65 -18.60 11.61
C ALA A 210 21.81 -18.10 10.42
N PRO A 211 22.46 -17.73 9.30
CA PRO A 211 21.74 -17.38 8.10
C PRO A 211 20.93 -18.57 7.59
N MET A 212 19.78 -18.27 6.99
CA MET A 212 19.00 -19.30 6.29
C MET A 212 19.85 -20.01 5.23
N PRO A 213 19.71 -21.34 5.05
CA PRO A 213 20.43 -22.10 4.03
C PRO A 213 19.91 -21.85 2.61
N TYR A 214 18.93 -20.99 2.45
CA TYR A 214 18.31 -20.58 1.17
C TYR A 214 18.03 -19.08 1.20
N LEU A 215 17.83 -18.50 0.01
CA LEU A 215 17.57 -17.08 -0.13
C LEU A 215 16.07 -16.80 -0.06
N TYR A 216 15.70 -15.64 0.40
CA TYR A 216 14.32 -15.28 0.76
C TYR A 216 13.44 -14.86 -0.43
N HIS A 217 13.93 -14.91 -1.65
CA HIS A 217 13.11 -14.79 -2.84
C HIS A 217 13.40 -15.91 -3.84
N HIS A 218 12.35 -16.58 -4.30
CA HIS A 218 12.46 -17.79 -5.10
C HIS A 218 13.28 -17.63 -6.39
N TYR A 219 13.15 -16.49 -7.09
CA TYR A 219 13.86 -16.25 -8.35
C TYR A 219 15.04 -15.27 -8.22
N ALA A 220 14.91 -14.25 -7.40
CA ALA A 220 15.90 -13.18 -7.29
C ALA A 220 16.87 -13.36 -6.11
N GLY A 221 16.57 -14.28 -5.21
CA GLY A 221 17.41 -14.52 -4.04
C GLY A 221 17.45 -13.32 -3.09
N HIS A 222 18.61 -12.70 -2.93
CA HIS A 222 18.79 -11.49 -2.14
C HIS A 222 18.39 -10.22 -2.92
N ASP A 223 18.58 -10.19 -4.21
CA ASP A 223 18.53 -8.97 -5.02
C ASP A 223 17.17 -8.72 -5.70
N ASN A 224 16.05 -9.03 -5.04
CA ASN A 224 14.74 -8.58 -5.48
C ASN A 224 14.66 -7.04 -5.60
N ASN A 225 15.44 -6.29 -4.82
CA ASN A 225 15.61 -4.84 -4.94
C ASN A 225 16.48 -4.40 -6.15
N ARG A 226 16.77 -5.29 -7.10
CA ARG A 226 17.42 -4.96 -8.38
C ARG A 226 16.52 -5.22 -9.57
N ASP A 227 15.23 -5.50 -9.32
CA ASP A 227 14.28 -5.79 -10.38
C ASP A 227 13.51 -4.54 -10.87
N PHE A 228 13.62 -3.39 -10.20
CA PHE A 228 12.87 -2.17 -10.56
C PHE A 228 13.14 -1.67 -11.98
N PHE A 229 14.31 -1.92 -12.57
CA PHE A 229 14.58 -1.54 -13.95
C PHE A 229 14.04 -2.55 -14.98
N MET A 230 13.68 -3.77 -14.55
CA MET A 230 13.17 -4.84 -15.44
C MET A 230 11.71 -5.20 -15.19
N GLY A 231 11.24 -5.18 -13.95
CA GLY A 231 9.88 -5.55 -13.57
C GLY A 231 9.52 -7.01 -13.90
N ASN A 232 10.46 -7.94 -13.68
CA ASN A 232 10.24 -9.36 -13.94
C ASN A 232 9.42 -10.04 -12.85
N LEU A 233 9.64 -9.63 -11.59
CA LEU A 233 8.96 -10.21 -10.44
C LEU A 233 7.52 -9.69 -10.35
N VAL A 234 6.62 -10.54 -9.93
CA VAL A 234 5.22 -10.17 -9.76
C VAL A 234 5.06 -9.08 -8.69
N GLU A 235 5.84 -9.17 -7.61
CA GLU A 235 5.87 -8.20 -6.51
C GLU A 235 6.32 -6.81 -7.02
N THR A 236 7.36 -6.75 -7.86
CA THR A 236 7.81 -5.50 -8.48
C THR A 236 6.73 -4.89 -9.37
N ARG A 237 5.97 -5.71 -10.11
CA ARG A 237 4.87 -5.22 -10.94
C ARG A 237 3.72 -4.67 -10.11
N TYR A 238 3.44 -5.25 -8.93
CA TYR A 238 2.49 -4.67 -7.99
C TYR A 238 2.96 -3.31 -7.46
N MET A 239 4.26 -3.17 -7.16
CA MET A 239 4.82 -1.88 -6.78
C MET A 239 4.73 -0.85 -7.92
N PHE A 240 4.97 -1.26 -9.17
CA PHE A 240 4.77 -0.37 -10.33
C PHE A 240 3.32 0.08 -10.46
N LYS A 241 2.39 -0.87 -10.38
CA LYS A 241 0.97 -0.56 -10.40
C LYS A 241 0.61 0.43 -9.29
N LEU A 242 1.05 0.16 -8.06
CA LEU A 242 0.81 1.04 -6.92
C LEU A 242 1.35 2.45 -7.17
N MET A 243 2.64 2.57 -7.55
CA MET A 243 3.30 3.87 -7.66
C MET A 243 2.88 4.67 -8.89
N PHE A 244 2.74 4.02 -10.05
CA PHE A 244 2.59 4.72 -11.33
C PHE A 244 1.15 4.72 -11.85
N ASP A 245 0.36 3.68 -11.53
CA ASP A 245 -1.01 3.58 -12.02
C ASP A 245 -2.04 4.01 -10.98
N ASP A 246 -1.86 3.60 -9.71
CA ASP A 246 -2.90 3.82 -8.68
C ASP A 246 -2.70 5.14 -7.93
N TRP A 247 -1.48 5.52 -7.51
CA TRP A 247 -1.29 6.59 -6.53
C TRP A 247 -0.51 7.82 -7.02
N ALA A 248 0.49 7.69 -7.89
CA ALA A 248 1.40 8.78 -8.28
C ALA A 248 1.92 9.59 -7.07
N PRO A 249 2.59 8.98 -6.10
CA PRO A 249 2.93 9.59 -4.81
C PRO A 249 3.91 10.74 -4.96
N GLN A 250 3.78 11.76 -4.08
CA GLN A 250 4.75 12.85 -3.97
C GLN A 250 5.98 12.44 -3.15
N VAL A 251 5.82 11.49 -2.23
CA VAL A 251 6.90 10.94 -1.41
C VAL A 251 6.87 9.42 -1.49
N TYR A 252 8.02 8.83 -1.79
CA TYR A 252 8.26 7.40 -1.69
C TYR A 252 9.45 7.16 -0.77
N LEU A 253 9.23 6.38 0.28
CA LEU A 253 10.27 5.98 1.24
C LEU A 253 10.37 4.46 1.24
N ASP A 254 11.53 3.95 0.86
CA ASP A 254 11.89 2.53 0.95
C ASP A 254 12.73 2.30 2.20
N GLN A 255 12.14 1.66 3.19
CA GLN A 255 12.80 1.42 4.47
C GLN A 255 13.61 0.15 4.45
N HIS A 256 14.91 0.32 4.71
CA HIS A 256 15.88 -0.75 4.89
C HIS A 256 16.39 -0.81 6.32
N GLN A 257 17.00 -1.92 6.68
CA GLN A 257 17.67 -2.12 7.96
C GLN A 257 19.17 -2.31 7.74
N MET A 258 19.97 -1.57 8.50
CA MET A 258 21.42 -1.73 8.49
C MET A 258 21.86 -2.86 9.39
N GLY A 259 23.05 -3.42 9.12
CA GLY A 259 23.68 -4.39 10.01
C GLY A 259 23.95 -3.83 11.41
N SER A 260 24.06 -4.71 12.40
CA SER A 260 24.18 -4.36 13.83
C SER A 260 25.41 -3.54 14.21
N GLY A 261 26.45 -3.52 13.38
CA GLY A 261 27.69 -2.78 13.60
C GLY A 261 27.71 -1.32 13.14
N GLY A 262 26.62 -0.84 12.49
CA GLY A 262 26.53 0.51 11.92
C GLY A 262 25.71 1.50 12.73
N ALA A 263 25.37 2.63 12.11
CA ALA A 263 24.44 3.59 12.65
C ALA A 263 23.04 2.94 12.80
N ARG A 264 22.30 3.30 13.86
CA ARG A 264 20.95 2.75 14.07
C ARG A 264 19.91 3.36 13.15
N MET A 265 20.09 4.64 12.82
CA MET A 265 19.23 5.37 11.91
C MET A 265 20.08 6.17 10.93
N PHE A 266 19.66 6.15 9.68
CA PHE A 266 20.27 6.92 8.61
C PHE A 266 19.13 7.60 7.84
N VAL A 267 19.12 8.93 7.89
CA VAL A 267 18.09 9.74 7.24
C VAL A 267 18.72 10.61 6.15
N PRO A 268 17.96 11.03 5.13
CA PRO A 268 18.47 11.97 4.13
C PRO A 268 19.03 13.26 4.78
N PRO A 269 19.94 14.00 4.10
CA PRO A 269 20.44 13.72 2.75
C PRO A 269 21.49 12.63 2.74
N PHE A 270 21.46 11.80 1.66
CA PHE A 270 22.50 10.81 1.46
C PHE A 270 23.83 11.49 1.06
N PRO A 271 25.00 10.85 1.36
CA PRO A 271 26.30 11.44 1.07
C PRO A 271 26.58 11.58 -0.43
N ASP A 272 27.35 12.60 -0.78
CA ASP A 272 27.87 12.80 -2.14
C ASP A 272 28.92 11.71 -2.53
N PRO A 273 29.05 11.38 -3.83
CA PRO A 273 28.31 11.96 -4.95
C PRO A 273 26.95 11.32 -5.14
N GLN A 274 25.95 12.14 -5.44
CA GLN A 274 24.63 11.68 -5.80
C GLN A 274 24.52 11.46 -7.31
N SER A 275 23.48 10.72 -7.76
CA SER A 275 23.28 10.50 -9.19
C SER A 275 23.09 11.85 -9.93
N PRO A 276 23.86 12.10 -11.01
CA PRO A 276 23.73 13.32 -11.80
C PRO A 276 22.38 13.42 -12.53
N ASP A 277 21.65 12.32 -12.63
CA ASP A 277 20.34 12.25 -13.30
C ASP A 277 19.18 12.74 -12.42
N ILE A 278 19.42 12.92 -11.11
CA ILE A 278 18.43 13.44 -10.19
C ILE A 278 18.43 14.97 -10.23
N PRO A 279 17.27 15.62 -10.47
CA PRO A 279 17.18 17.08 -10.48
C PRO A 279 17.65 17.71 -9.17
N PRO A 280 18.44 18.80 -9.22
CA PRO A 280 18.96 19.46 -8.00
C PRO A 280 17.86 19.91 -7.01
N LEU A 281 16.68 20.27 -7.50
CA LEU A 281 15.55 20.66 -6.65
C LEU A 281 15.10 19.50 -5.75
N LEU A 282 15.03 18.28 -6.29
CA LEU A 282 14.67 17.09 -5.52
C LEU A 282 15.61 16.83 -4.36
N PHE A 283 16.91 17.11 -4.54
CA PHE A 283 17.88 17.03 -3.44
C PHE A 283 17.61 18.01 -2.33
N GLN A 284 17.15 19.22 -2.65
CA GLN A 284 16.81 20.22 -1.63
C GLN A 284 15.58 19.79 -0.84
N GLU A 285 14.58 19.22 -1.50
CA GLU A 285 13.37 18.68 -0.86
C GLU A 285 13.68 17.51 0.06
N ILE A 286 14.50 16.56 -0.39
CA ILE A 286 14.98 15.44 0.43
C ILE A 286 15.76 15.94 1.66
N ARG A 287 16.58 16.99 1.52
CA ARG A 287 17.31 17.61 2.66
C ARG A 287 16.37 18.27 3.67
N LEU A 288 15.30 18.90 3.20
CA LEU A 288 14.29 19.50 4.09
C LEU A 288 13.59 18.42 4.91
N LEU A 289 13.14 17.35 4.27
CA LEU A 289 12.50 16.21 4.95
C LEU A 289 13.46 15.58 5.97
N GLY A 290 14.69 15.28 5.58
CA GLY A 290 15.68 14.69 6.47
C GLY A 290 16.05 15.60 7.63
N GLY A 291 16.15 16.90 7.39
CA GLY A 291 16.41 17.91 8.44
C GLY A 291 15.28 17.97 9.46
N GLN A 292 14.02 17.88 9.03
CA GLN A 292 12.87 17.84 9.93
C GLN A 292 12.88 16.57 10.78
N ILE A 293 13.10 15.40 10.17
CA ILE A 293 13.19 14.12 10.89
C ILE A 293 14.27 14.19 11.99
N VAL A 294 15.46 14.72 11.67
CA VAL A 294 16.53 14.89 12.67
C VAL A 294 16.12 15.83 13.80
N THR A 295 15.43 16.93 13.46
CA THR A 295 14.98 17.91 14.45
C THR A 295 13.98 17.29 15.42
N ASP A 296 13.02 16.55 14.91
CA ASP A 296 11.97 15.90 15.72
C ASP A 296 12.59 14.84 16.63
N LEU A 297 13.47 13.99 16.11
CA LEU A 297 14.19 12.98 16.89
C LEU A 297 15.11 13.54 17.97
N GLN A 298 15.58 14.78 17.84
CA GLN A 298 16.38 15.46 18.86
C GLN A 298 15.53 16.18 19.91
N ALA A 299 14.26 16.40 19.61
CA ALA A 299 13.33 17.05 20.53
C ALA A 299 12.69 16.09 21.54
N GLU A 300 12.71 14.79 21.25
CA GLU A 300 12.31 13.70 22.16
C GLU A 300 13.47 13.31 23.10
#